data_19c675ad1f13222b5bf8178504db5e5c
#
_entry.id   19c675ad1f13222b5bf8178504db5e5c
#
_cell.length_a   1.000
_cell.length_b   1.000
_cell.length_c   1.000
_cell.angle_alpha   90.00
_cell.angle_beta   90.00
_cell.angle_gamma   90.00
#
_symmetry.space_group_name_H-M   'P 1'
#
loop_
_entity.id
_entity.type
_entity.pdbx_description
1 polymer ?
#
loop_
_entity_poly.entity_id
_entity_poly.type
_entity_poly.pdbx_seq_one_letter_code
_entity_poly.pdbx_strand_id
1 'polypeptide(L)'
;VARLPKLLLAATVLVAAVLLSHGTAGASPNGSCVVIDTDVDIDDMMSIPMVVGSRHVAAVVTTEGFTLPGPGASAVSRLLAEPEQRTIPVVVGAGPGRSEAEVAATFGDFVPVFRELMSRLNNFFPTALPPTAPAGDFVHRVLDAIDGCQQVDVLVIGPLTSFVGYSPALRSKIGRVVVQGRSPVGDTELEAVESFNCGFDRSACETAFHQQLSGLNPSFVDVPHTECDLTPNKAGCVGTVYGPTLAMAEALGPAGLPYTLKQIMLNHPQSWALDTWERSGYGGRSLFWDQSAALALIDPTAFRTVGGHLETVLTPADFQRRWVELTNLSATYA
;
A
#
# COMPACT_ATOMS: atom_id res chain seq x y z
N VAL A 1 -63.88 52.71 -11.88
CA VAL A 1 -62.59 52.30 -12.56
C VAL A 1 -61.48 52.35 -11.50
N ALA A 2 -61.21 51.22 -10.87
CA ALA A 2 -60.16 51.10 -9.83
C ALA A 2 -58.93 50.39 -10.44
N ARG A 3 -57.77 51.02 -10.36
CA ARG A 3 -56.48 50.44 -10.76
C ARG A 3 -55.85 49.71 -9.58
N LEU A 4 -55.64 48.42 -9.69
CA LEU A 4 -54.82 47.66 -8.76
C LEU A 4 -53.30 47.86 -9.05
N PRO A 5 -52.44 47.99 -8.07
CA PRO A 5 -50.99 48.01 -8.27
C PRO A 5 -50.43 46.58 -8.34
N LYS A 6 -49.51 46.36 -9.30
CA LYS A 6 -48.75 45.14 -9.46
C LYS A 6 -47.69 45.05 -8.34
N LEU A 7 -47.81 44.06 -7.48
CA LEU A 7 -46.73 43.65 -6.58
C LEU A 7 -45.71 42.85 -7.39
N LEU A 8 -44.48 43.38 -7.54
CA LEU A 8 -43.32 42.63 -7.97
C LEU A 8 -42.80 41.81 -6.78
N LEU A 9 -42.91 40.49 -6.88
CA LEU A 9 -42.22 39.58 -5.95
C LEU A 9 -40.80 39.39 -6.47
N ALA A 10 -39.83 40.03 -5.76
CA ALA A 10 -38.41 39.77 -5.99
C ALA A 10 -38.04 38.46 -5.26
N ALA A 11 -37.86 37.38 -6.00
CA ALA A 11 -37.33 36.14 -5.45
C ALA A 11 -35.82 36.28 -5.32
N THR A 12 -35.33 36.47 -4.10
CA THR A 12 -33.92 36.46 -3.75
C THR A 12 -33.46 35.00 -3.73
N VAL A 13 -32.78 34.55 -4.77
CA VAL A 13 -32.12 33.23 -4.81
C VAL A 13 -30.86 33.36 -3.95
N LEU A 14 -30.88 32.79 -2.76
CA LEU A 14 -29.73 32.64 -1.89
C LEU A 14 -28.89 31.47 -2.45
N VAL A 15 -27.88 31.77 -3.25
CA VAL A 15 -26.86 30.76 -3.66
C VAL A 15 -25.95 30.56 -2.46
N ALA A 16 -26.20 29.51 -1.67
CA ALA A 16 -25.26 29.02 -0.69
C ALA A 16 -24.05 28.44 -1.44
N ALA A 17 -22.99 29.23 -1.57
CA ALA A 17 -21.69 28.73 -1.98
C ALA A 17 -21.17 27.81 -0.86
N VAL A 18 -21.37 26.52 -1.02
CA VAL A 18 -20.62 25.50 -0.25
C VAL A 18 -19.19 25.59 -0.73
N LEU A 19 -18.37 26.33 -0.02
CA LEU A 19 -16.91 26.27 -0.13
C LEU A 19 -16.53 24.88 0.35
N LEU A 20 -16.43 23.94 -0.58
CA LEU A 20 -15.66 22.72 -0.43
C LEU A 20 -14.23 23.19 -0.20
N SER A 21 -13.82 23.27 1.07
CA SER A 21 -12.44 23.38 1.44
C SER A 21 -11.74 22.12 0.91
N HIS A 22 -11.15 22.24 -0.27
CA HIS A 22 -10.17 21.30 -0.75
C HIS A 22 -9.00 21.40 0.23
N GLY A 23 -9.02 20.52 1.24
CA GLY A 23 -7.88 20.34 2.09
C GLY A 23 -6.70 20.00 1.20
N THR A 24 -5.67 20.81 1.21
CA THR A 24 -4.39 20.50 0.61
C THR A 24 -3.91 19.18 1.19
N ALA A 25 -4.06 18.09 0.42
CA ALA A 25 -3.44 16.82 0.78
C ALA A 25 -1.93 17.07 0.79
N GLY A 26 -1.29 17.04 1.96
CA GLY A 26 0.15 17.18 1.97
C GLY A 26 0.82 17.45 3.32
N ALA A 27 0.18 18.12 4.24
CA ALA A 27 0.75 18.28 5.57
C ALA A 27 -0.10 17.52 6.59
N SER A 28 0.44 16.45 7.16
CA SER A 28 -0.15 15.89 8.38
C SER A 28 -0.23 17.01 9.42
N PRO A 29 -1.41 17.29 10.03
CA PRO A 29 -1.59 18.43 10.92
C PRO A 29 -0.63 18.47 12.13
N ASN A 30 0.13 17.39 12.35
CA ASN A 30 0.99 17.20 13.52
C ASN A 30 2.46 16.89 13.18
N GLY A 31 2.93 17.15 11.95
CA GLY A 31 4.32 16.82 11.58
C GLY A 31 4.63 15.29 11.57
N SER A 32 3.60 14.46 11.48
CA SER A 32 3.75 13.01 11.38
C SER A 32 4.00 12.60 9.92
N CYS A 33 5.03 11.80 9.71
CA CYS A 33 5.39 11.22 8.41
C CYS A 33 5.09 9.74 8.38
N VAL A 34 5.15 9.13 7.18
CA VAL A 34 5.05 7.69 6.99
C VAL A 34 6.32 7.16 6.35
N VAL A 35 6.84 6.06 6.86
CA VAL A 35 7.79 5.18 6.17
C VAL A 35 7.01 3.94 5.72
N ILE A 36 7.10 3.59 4.45
CA ILE A 36 6.52 2.37 3.89
C ILE A 36 7.65 1.36 3.69
N ASP A 37 7.52 0.17 4.24
CA ASP A 37 8.43 -0.97 4.05
C ASP A 37 7.70 -2.04 3.23
N THR A 38 8.22 -2.38 2.04
CA THR A 38 7.51 -3.07 0.96
C THR A 38 8.43 -4.06 0.25
N ASP A 39 7.93 -5.19 -0.20
CA ASP A 39 8.67 -6.11 -1.07
C ASP A 39 8.23 -6.02 -2.54
N VAL A 40 7.41 -5.01 -2.82
CA VAL A 40 7.08 -4.56 -4.18
C VAL A 40 6.39 -5.66 -5.01
N ASP A 41 5.41 -6.31 -4.41
CA ASP A 41 4.41 -7.08 -5.15
C ASP A 41 3.37 -6.11 -5.74
N ILE A 42 2.36 -6.66 -6.33
CA ILE A 42 1.30 -5.92 -7.02
C ILE A 42 0.42 -5.16 -6.04
N ASP A 43 0.05 -5.80 -4.96
CA ASP A 43 -0.76 -5.20 -3.92
C ASP A 43 0.01 -4.09 -3.18
N ASP A 44 1.34 -4.22 -3.02
CA ASP A 44 2.21 -3.11 -2.62
C ASP A 44 2.08 -1.91 -3.57
N MET A 45 2.25 -2.16 -4.89
CA MET A 45 2.17 -1.13 -5.92
C MET A 45 0.80 -0.45 -5.96
N MET A 46 -0.27 -1.15 -5.56
CA MET A 46 -1.61 -0.60 -5.41
C MET A 46 -1.78 0.16 -4.08
N SER A 47 -1.01 -0.18 -3.05
CA SER A 47 -1.11 0.38 -1.71
C SER A 47 -0.36 1.70 -1.55
N ILE A 48 0.82 1.81 -2.16
CA ILE A 48 1.67 3.01 -2.10
C ILE A 48 0.91 4.28 -2.51
N PRO A 49 0.17 4.34 -3.64
CA PRO A 49 -0.58 5.53 -4.04
C PRO A 49 -1.67 5.95 -3.04
N MET A 50 -2.34 5.00 -2.37
CA MET A 50 -3.31 5.32 -1.32
C MET A 50 -2.67 6.12 -0.19
N VAL A 51 -1.50 5.67 0.25
CA VAL A 51 -0.76 6.32 1.36
C VAL A 51 -0.23 7.68 0.90
N VAL A 52 0.36 7.76 -0.29
CA VAL A 52 0.87 9.00 -0.87
C VAL A 52 -0.22 10.05 -1.02
N GLY A 53 -1.43 9.66 -1.45
CA GLY A 53 -2.57 10.57 -1.58
C GLY A 53 -3.16 11.05 -0.24
N SER A 54 -2.85 10.37 0.85
CA SER A 54 -3.51 10.61 2.14
C SER A 54 -2.57 11.07 3.25
N ARG A 55 -1.27 10.82 3.13
CA ARG A 55 -0.27 11.03 4.19
C ARG A 55 1.04 11.59 3.61
N HIS A 56 1.81 12.23 4.45
CA HIS A 56 3.17 12.64 4.12
C HIS A 56 4.11 11.41 4.16
N VAL A 57 4.39 10.80 3.02
CA VAL A 57 5.37 9.72 2.91
C VAL A 57 6.78 10.33 2.89
N ALA A 58 7.59 9.98 3.89
CA ALA A 58 8.97 10.43 4.00
C ALA A 58 9.93 9.52 3.21
N ALA A 59 9.67 8.21 3.20
CA ALA A 59 10.46 7.24 2.45
C ALA A 59 9.64 5.99 2.11
N VAL A 60 10.05 5.32 1.03
CA VAL A 60 9.68 3.94 0.74
C VAL A 60 10.94 3.10 0.81
N VAL A 61 10.95 2.08 1.67
CA VAL A 61 12.05 1.14 1.85
C VAL A 61 11.69 -0.17 1.19
N THR A 62 12.55 -0.69 0.32
CA THR A 62 12.28 -1.95 -0.37
C THR A 62 13.03 -3.11 0.28
N THR A 63 12.28 -4.13 0.66
CA THR A 63 12.77 -5.33 1.33
C THR A 63 12.75 -6.51 0.36
N GLU A 64 13.60 -7.52 0.57
CA GLU A 64 13.54 -8.74 -0.23
C GLU A 64 12.31 -9.57 0.15
N GLY A 65 11.55 -9.95 -0.86
CA GLY A 65 10.37 -10.79 -0.77
C GLY A 65 9.95 -11.22 -2.17
N PHE A 66 8.82 -10.76 -2.66
CA PHE A 66 8.40 -10.97 -4.05
C PHE A 66 9.36 -10.34 -5.06
N THR A 67 10.05 -9.25 -4.69
CA THR A 67 11.14 -8.71 -5.50
C THR A 67 12.46 -8.69 -4.73
N LEU A 68 13.56 -8.50 -5.47
CA LEU A 68 14.83 -8.13 -4.87
C LEU A 68 14.81 -6.62 -4.53
N PRO A 69 15.46 -6.19 -3.44
CA PRO A 69 15.40 -4.79 -2.99
C PRO A 69 15.79 -3.76 -4.06
N GLY A 70 16.85 -4.00 -4.83
CA GLY A 70 17.30 -3.09 -5.89
C GLY A 70 16.33 -2.94 -7.06
N PRO A 71 15.93 -4.04 -7.73
CA PRO A 71 14.86 -4.01 -8.74
C PRO A 71 13.54 -3.43 -8.24
N GLY A 72 13.12 -3.78 -7.02
CA GLY A 72 11.94 -3.22 -6.38
C GLY A 72 12.03 -1.71 -6.20
N ALA A 73 13.15 -1.21 -5.69
CA ALA A 73 13.39 0.21 -5.55
C ALA A 73 13.35 0.96 -6.89
N SER A 74 13.86 0.33 -7.95
CA SER A 74 13.74 0.88 -9.30
C SER A 74 12.29 0.97 -9.76
N ALA A 75 11.47 -0.04 -9.52
CA ALA A 75 10.06 -0.06 -9.87
C ALA A 75 9.27 1.02 -9.11
N VAL A 76 9.44 1.09 -7.79
CA VAL A 76 8.80 2.12 -6.94
C VAL A 76 9.24 3.54 -7.34
N SER A 77 10.54 3.73 -7.60
CA SER A 77 11.05 5.04 -8.04
C SER A 77 10.39 5.51 -9.34
N ARG A 78 10.13 4.58 -10.25
CA ARG A 78 9.44 4.89 -11.52
C ARG A 78 7.95 5.13 -11.32
N LEU A 79 7.30 4.38 -10.43
CA LEU A 79 5.91 4.63 -10.06
C LEU A 79 5.74 6.05 -9.52
N LEU A 80 6.68 6.50 -8.68
CA LEU A 80 6.66 7.80 -8.00
C LEU A 80 7.29 8.95 -8.81
N ALA A 81 7.79 8.69 -10.03
CA ALA A 81 8.51 9.68 -10.84
C ALA A 81 7.55 10.59 -11.61
N GLU A 82 6.72 11.32 -10.91
CA GLU A 82 5.86 12.33 -11.54
C GLU A 82 6.60 13.67 -11.64
N PRO A 83 6.71 14.24 -12.85
CA PRO A 83 7.24 15.60 -13.01
C PRO A 83 6.42 16.60 -12.20
N GLU A 84 7.05 17.54 -11.57
CA GLU A 84 6.40 18.62 -10.82
C GLU A 84 5.83 18.24 -9.44
N GLN A 85 6.02 16.99 -8.98
CA GLN A 85 5.61 16.57 -7.66
C GLN A 85 6.81 16.35 -6.73
N ARG A 86 6.55 16.31 -5.45
CA ARG A 86 7.59 16.05 -4.46
C ARG A 86 8.26 14.71 -4.70
N THR A 87 9.58 14.69 -4.75
CA THR A 87 10.33 13.44 -4.82
C THR A 87 10.28 12.72 -3.46
N ILE A 88 9.70 11.53 -3.44
CA ILE A 88 9.72 10.65 -2.29
C ILE A 88 10.99 9.78 -2.37
N PRO A 89 11.88 9.82 -1.37
CA PRO A 89 13.05 8.95 -1.34
C PRO A 89 12.67 7.47 -1.38
N VAL A 90 13.27 6.72 -2.30
CA VAL A 90 13.16 5.26 -2.34
C VAL A 90 14.51 4.69 -1.91
N VAL A 91 14.48 3.88 -0.86
CA VAL A 91 15.64 3.34 -0.19
C VAL A 91 15.74 1.84 -0.46
N VAL A 92 16.85 1.40 -1.01
CA VAL A 92 17.14 -0.04 -1.13
C VAL A 92 17.44 -0.56 0.27
N GLY A 93 16.56 -1.38 0.80
CA GLY A 93 16.68 -1.97 2.13
C GLY A 93 17.45 -3.29 2.12
N ALA A 94 17.04 -4.21 2.96
CA ALA A 94 17.73 -5.46 3.22
C ALA A 94 16.93 -6.68 2.74
N GLY A 95 17.59 -7.82 2.77
CA GLY A 95 16.99 -9.12 2.56
C GLY A 95 17.79 -10.21 3.26
N PRO A 96 17.22 -11.40 3.47
CA PRO A 96 17.92 -12.54 4.06
C PRO A 96 19.01 -13.11 3.15
N GLY A 97 19.08 -12.65 1.89
CA GLY A 97 20.08 -13.12 0.94
C GLY A 97 19.86 -14.55 0.47
N ARG A 98 18.61 -14.99 0.40
CA ARG A 98 18.26 -16.33 -0.10
C ARG A 98 18.56 -16.46 -1.58
N SER A 99 19.10 -17.62 -1.98
CA SER A 99 19.21 -17.97 -3.37
C SER A 99 17.81 -18.22 -3.99
N GLU A 100 17.67 -18.03 -5.30
CA GLU A 100 16.41 -18.33 -6.00
C GLU A 100 15.99 -19.80 -5.81
N ALA A 101 16.94 -20.73 -5.70
CA ALA A 101 16.64 -22.14 -5.45
C ALA A 101 16.03 -22.37 -4.04
N GLU A 102 16.50 -21.66 -3.02
CA GLU A 102 15.94 -21.73 -1.67
C GLU A 102 14.54 -21.11 -1.62
N VAL A 103 14.34 -20.00 -2.32
CA VAL A 103 13.04 -19.36 -2.45
C VAL A 103 12.05 -20.28 -3.16
N ALA A 104 12.41 -20.86 -4.30
CA ALA A 104 11.57 -21.79 -5.05
C ALA A 104 11.27 -23.06 -4.24
N ALA A 105 12.22 -23.57 -3.49
CA ALA A 105 12.03 -24.74 -2.63
C ALA A 105 11.04 -24.47 -1.48
N THR A 106 11.00 -23.23 -0.98
CA THR A 106 10.13 -22.87 0.16
C THR A 106 8.74 -22.44 -0.29
N PHE A 107 8.66 -21.62 -1.33
CA PHE A 107 7.41 -20.94 -1.75
C PHE A 107 6.90 -21.42 -3.11
N GLY A 108 7.64 -22.30 -3.81
CA GLY A 108 7.35 -22.71 -5.16
C GLY A 108 7.89 -21.76 -6.23
N ASP A 109 7.80 -22.21 -7.48
CA ASP A 109 8.38 -21.50 -8.63
C ASP A 109 7.70 -20.16 -8.93
N PHE A 110 6.58 -19.83 -8.27
CA PHE A 110 5.85 -18.60 -8.57
C PHE A 110 6.61 -17.35 -8.13
N VAL A 111 7.35 -17.37 -7.01
CA VAL A 111 8.14 -16.21 -6.56
C VAL A 111 9.24 -15.83 -7.55
N PRO A 112 10.09 -16.77 -8.04
CA PRO A 112 11.02 -16.46 -9.13
C PRO A 112 10.35 -15.91 -10.39
N VAL A 113 9.18 -16.45 -10.77
CA VAL A 113 8.40 -15.93 -11.91
C VAL A 113 7.94 -14.49 -11.65
N PHE A 114 7.48 -14.18 -10.46
CA PHE A 114 7.11 -12.82 -10.07
C PHE A 114 8.30 -11.86 -10.09
N ARG A 115 9.45 -12.28 -9.58
CA ARG A 115 10.68 -11.48 -9.65
C ARG A 115 11.07 -11.14 -11.09
N GLU A 116 10.95 -12.10 -11.99
CA GLU A 116 11.17 -11.86 -13.42
C GLU A 116 10.14 -10.87 -13.99
N LEU A 117 8.87 -11.02 -13.65
CA LEU A 117 7.80 -10.10 -14.06
C LEU A 117 8.06 -8.67 -13.56
N MET A 118 8.39 -8.50 -12.29
CA MET A 118 8.68 -7.19 -11.70
C MET A 118 9.93 -6.55 -12.32
N SER A 119 10.94 -7.35 -12.66
CA SER A 119 12.09 -6.86 -13.42
C SER A 119 11.71 -6.37 -14.82
N ARG A 120 10.76 -7.04 -15.47
CA ARG A 120 10.20 -6.60 -16.76
C ARG A 120 9.35 -5.35 -16.64
N LEU A 121 8.60 -5.16 -15.56
CA LEU A 121 7.86 -3.92 -15.31
C LEU A 121 8.78 -2.70 -15.36
N ASN A 122 10.01 -2.83 -14.92
CA ASN A 122 11.00 -1.77 -15.05
C ASN A 122 11.19 -1.29 -16.50
N ASN A 123 10.87 -2.11 -17.49
CA ASN A 123 10.96 -1.74 -18.91
C ASN A 123 9.73 -0.97 -19.43
N PHE A 124 8.65 -0.89 -18.64
CA PHE A 124 7.41 -0.21 -19.06
C PHE A 124 7.30 1.23 -18.60
N PHE A 125 8.10 1.64 -17.67
CA PHE A 125 8.15 3.03 -17.26
C PHE A 125 8.93 3.85 -18.30
N PRO A 126 8.35 4.94 -18.82
CA PRO A 126 8.95 5.70 -19.90
C PRO A 126 10.21 6.48 -19.48
N THR A 127 10.47 6.61 -18.20
CA THR A 127 11.60 7.38 -17.66
C THR A 127 12.74 6.48 -17.22
N ALA A 128 13.92 6.71 -17.78
CA ALA A 128 15.16 6.17 -17.22
C ALA A 128 15.50 6.94 -15.95
N LEU A 129 15.21 6.33 -14.79
CA LEU A 129 15.68 6.90 -13.53
C LEU A 129 17.12 6.46 -13.24
N PRO A 130 17.90 7.30 -12.53
CA PRO A 130 19.23 6.89 -12.11
C PRO A 130 19.13 5.63 -11.24
N PRO A 131 20.13 4.76 -11.30
CA PRO A 131 20.15 3.60 -10.43
C PRO A 131 20.03 4.04 -8.98
N THR A 132 19.16 3.39 -8.24
CA THR A 132 19.07 3.56 -6.79
C THR A 132 20.41 3.21 -6.17
N ALA A 133 20.83 3.99 -5.21
CA ALA A 133 22.12 3.79 -4.58
C ALA A 133 22.21 2.43 -3.87
N PRO A 134 23.42 1.85 -3.75
CA PRO A 134 23.62 0.53 -3.18
C PRO A 134 23.11 0.42 -1.74
N ALA A 135 22.67 -0.80 -1.37
CA ALA A 135 22.06 -1.14 -0.09
C ALA A 135 22.92 -0.86 1.17
N GLY A 136 24.18 -0.51 1.03
CA GLY A 136 25.16 -0.51 2.11
C GLY A 136 24.93 0.44 3.28
N ASP A 137 23.94 1.34 3.21
CA ASP A 137 23.70 2.36 4.26
C ASP A 137 22.22 2.77 4.34
N PHE A 138 21.33 1.81 4.19
CA PHE A 138 19.90 2.10 4.13
C PHE A 138 19.37 2.72 5.44
N VAL A 139 19.94 2.38 6.59
CA VAL A 139 19.52 2.92 7.89
C VAL A 139 19.71 4.43 7.93
N HIS A 140 20.89 4.94 7.56
CA HIS A 140 21.14 6.38 7.49
C HIS A 140 20.25 7.08 6.49
N ARG A 141 19.97 6.47 5.35
CA ARG A 141 19.05 7.04 4.36
C ARG A 141 17.62 7.17 4.87
N VAL A 142 17.15 6.19 5.63
CA VAL A 142 15.84 6.29 6.29
C VAL A 142 15.87 7.40 7.33
N LEU A 143 16.94 7.50 8.13
CA LEU A 143 17.11 8.59 9.11
C LEU A 143 17.13 9.97 8.45
N ASP A 144 17.88 10.13 7.36
CA ASP A 144 17.94 11.38 6.59
C ASP A 144 16.56 11.76 6.04
N ALA A 145 15.83 10.78 5.51
CA ALA A 145 14.49 11.01 4.94
C ALA A 145 13.46 11.48 5.98
N ILE A 146 13.61 11.07 7.24
CA ILE A 146 12.70 11.43 8.33
C ILE A 146 13.21 12.56 9.22
N ASP A 147 14.28 13.24 8.85
CA ASP A 147 14.92 14.25 9.73
C ASP A 147 13.90 15.35 10.12
N GLY A 148 13.11 15.85 9.17
CA GLY A 148 12.06 16.85 9.41
C GLY A 148 10.79 16.31 10.09
N CYS A 149 10.66 15.01 10.36
CA CYS A 149 9.48 14.42 10.96
C CYS A 149 9.54 14.48 12.50
N GLN A 150 8.47 14.98 13.11
CA GLN A 150 8.32 14.94 14.58
C GLN A 150 7.97 13.53 15.06
N GLN A 151 7.15 12.82 14.28
CA GLN A 151 6.71 11.46 14.53
C GLN A 151 6.70 10.69 13.21
N VAL A 152 6.95 9.39 13.27
CA VAL A 152 6.95 8.50 12.10
C VAL A 152 5.98 7.36 12.35
N ASP A 153 4.98 7.24 11.50
CA ASP A 153 4.20 6.01 11.39
C ASP A 153 4.90 5.07 10.42
N VAL A 154 4.92 3.78 10.69
CA VAL A 154 5.55 2.77 9.83
C VAL A 154 4.49 1.82 9.32
N LEU A 155 4.42 1.67 8.00
CA LEU A 155 3.62 0.67 7.32
C LEU A 155 4.56 -0.41 6.80
N VAL A 156 4.41 -1.64 7.31
CA VAL A 156 5.19 -2.80 6.88
C VAL A 156 4.27 -3.73 6.10
N ILE A 157 4.48 -3.80 4.80
CA ILE A 157 3.71 -4.62 3.86
C ILE A 157 4.58 -5.66 3.13
N GLY A 158 5.86 -5.75 3.48
CA GLY A 158 6.79 -6.80 3.07
C GLY A 158 7.38 -7.54 4.27
N PRO A 159 8.35 -8.45 4.04
CA PRO A 159 9.09 -9.11 5.11
C PRO A 159 9.76 -8.12 6.06
N LEU A 160 9.83 -8.47 7.34
CA LEU A 160 10.28 -7.57 8.41
C LEU A 160 11.81 -7.32 8.45
N THR A 161 12.56 -7.79 7.45
CA THR A 161 14.02 -7.73 7.42
C THR A 161 14.57 -6.31 7.49
N SER A 162 14.07 -5.40 6.64
CA SER A 162 14.51 -4.01 6.69
C SER A 162 14.02 -3.30 7.95
N PHE A 163 12.77 -3.56 8.37
CA PHE A 163 12.20 -2.99 9.59
C PHE A 163 13.08 -3.30 10.81
N VAL A 164 13.51 -4.53 10.97
CA VAL A 164 14.43 -4.92 12.07
C VAL A 164 15.74 -4.14 12.00
N GLY A 165 16.22 -3.85 10.80
CA GLY A 165 17.47 -3.11 10.61
C GLY A 165 17.37 -1.63 11.02
N TYR A 166 16.30 -0.92 10.61
CA TYR A 166 16.21 0.52 10.84
C TYR A 166 15.38 0.93 12.07
N SER A 167 14.42 0.11 12.52
CA SER A 167 13.51 0.50 13.60
C SER A 167 14.19 0.82 14.93
N PRO A 168 15.33 0.19 15.34
CA PRO A 168 16.03 0.61 16.53
C PRO A 168 16.49 2.07 16.51
N ALA A 169 16.95 2.54 15.35
CA ALA A 169 17.42 3.91 15.18
C ALA A 169 16.26 4.94 15.17
N LEU A 170 15.07 4.50 14.74
CA LEU A 170 13.86 5.33 14.67
C LEU A 170 13.00 5.27 15.94
N ARG A 171 13.30 4.40 16.88
CA ARG A 171 12.41 4.01 17.97
C ARG A 171 11.78 5.18 18.72
N SER A 172 12.54 6.22 19.00
CA SER A 172 12.06 7.40 19.73
C SER A 172 11.08 8.28 18.93
N LYS A 173 11.05 8.13 17.61
CA LYS A 173 10.16 8.85 16.70
C LYS A 173 8.95 8.00 16.25
N ILE A 174 8.98 6.67 16.45
CA ILE A 174 7.89 5.80 16.00
C ILE A 174 6.62 6.10 16.80
N GLY A 175 5.56 6.47 16.07
CA GLY A 175 4.22 6.68 16.61
C GLY A 175 3.36 5.42 16.51
N ARG A 176 3.16 4.96 15.30
CA ARG A 176 2.36 3.76 15.00
C ARG A 176 3.14 2.82 14.12
N VAL A 177 2.92 1.52 14.31
CA VAL A 177 3.38 0.49 13.38
C VAL A 177 2.16 -0.30 12.91
N VAL A 178 1.94 -0.36 11.62
CA VAL A 178 0.92 -1.19 10.99
C VAL A 178 1.63 -2.25 10.15
N VAL A 179 1.33 -3.50 10.42
CA VAL A 179 1.98 -4.67 9.80
C VAL A 179 0.91 -5.47 9.07
N GLN A 180 1.14 -5.76 7.80
CA GLN A 180 0.32 -6.72 7.08
C GLN A 180 0.60 -8.14 7.62
N GLY A 181 -0.45 -8.86 7.98
CA GLY A 181 -0.38 -10.21 8.51
C GLY A 181 -1.05 -10.36 9.87
N ARG A 182 -0.92 -11.56 10.46
CA ARG A 182 -1.54 -11.89 11.73
C ARG A 182 -0.64 -11.62 12.92
N SER A 183 -1.26 -11.36 14.04
CA SER A 183 -0.57 -11.11 15.31
C SER A 183 -0.06 -12.41 15.93
N PRO A 184 1.15 -12.43 16.49
CA PRO A 184 1.61 -13.53 17.34
C PRO A 184 0.86 -13.59 18.69
N VAL A 185 0.08 -12.55 19.02
CA VAL A 185 -0.69 -12.43 20.26
C VAL A 185 -2.17 -12.32 19.91
N GLY A 186 -2.94 -13.34 20.27
CA GLY A 186 -4.38 -13.40 20.00
C GLY A 186 -4.77 -14.21 18.76
N ASP A 187 -3.95 -14.21 17.71
CA ASP A 187 -3.85 -15.28 16.72
C ASP A 187 -2.83 -16.32 17.23
N THR A 188 -2.76 -17.49 16.63
CA THR A 188 -1.68 -18.40 17.00
C THR A 188 -0.35 -17.91 16.45
N GLU A 189 0.75 -18.09 17.19
CA GLU A 189 2.09 -17.75 16.69
C GLU A 189 2.39 -18.48 15.38
N LEU A 190 1.88 -19.71 15.23
CA LEU A 190 2.00 -20.49 14.01
C LEU A 190 1.35 -19.78 12.81
N GLU A 191 0.11 -19.26 12.95
CA GLU A 191 -0.57 -18.52 11.89
C GLU A 191 0.18 -17.24 11.51
N ALA A 192 0.75 -16.55 12.50
CA ALA A 192 1.54 -15.36 12.24
C ALA A 192 2.84 -15.64 11.45
N VAL A 193 3.55 -16.72 11.79
CA VAL A 193 4.82 -17.09 11.13
C VAL A 193 4.65 -17.84 9.82
N GLU A 194 3.46 -18.38 9.54
CA GLU A 194 3.11 -19.02 8.27
C GLU A 194 2.68 -18.01 7.19
N SER A 195 2.48 -16.75 7.54
CA SER A 195 2.26 -15.70 6.54
C SER A 195 3.47 -15.60 5.61
N PHE A 196 3.26 -15.18 4.36
CA PHE A 196 4.35 -15.04 3.39
C PHE A 196 5.48 -14.16 3.94
N ASN A 197 5.15 -12.96 4.40
CA ASN A 197 6.12 -11.97 4.87
C ASN A 197 6.97 -12.49 6.05
N CYS A 198 6.34 -13.15 7.01
CA CYS A 198 7.01 -13.74 8.14
C CYS A 198 7.80 -14.99 7.76
N GLY A 199 7.21 -15.86 6.95
CA GLY A 199 7.85 -17.09 6.47
C GLY A 199 9.04 -16.82 5.56
N PHE A 200 9.06 -15.69 4.85
CA PHE A 200 10.14 -15.31 3.97
C PHE A 200 11.45 -15.02 4.75
N ASP A 201 11.36 -14.30 5.85
CA ASP A 201 12.46 -14.14 6.81
C ASP A 201 11.98 -14.35 8.25
N ARG A 202 11.92 -15.62 8.62
CA ARG A 202 11.44 -16.02 9.94
C ARG A 202 12.28 -15.43 11.08
N SER A 203 13.59 -15.33 10.90
CA SER A 203 14.50 -14.76 11.91
C SER A 203 14.21 -13.29 12.15
N ALA A 204 14.02 -12.51 11.09
CA ALA A 204 13.62 -11.10 11.22
C ALA A 204 12.23 -10.97 11.83
N CYS A 205 11.28 -11.84 11.45
CA CYS A 205 9.94 -11.84 12.01
C CYS A 205 9.94 -12.09 13.52
N GLU A 206 10.63 -13.13 13.99
CA GLU A 206 10.78 -13.45 15.41
C GLU A 206 11.48 -12.30 16.16
N THR A 207 12.53 -11.72 15.57
CA THR A 207 13.22 -10.55 16.15
C THR A 207 12.29 -9.34 16.26
N ALA A 208 11.51 -9.08 15.23
CA ALA A 208 10.53 -8.01 15.25
C ALA A 208 9.49 -8.22 16.36
N PHE A 209 8.88 -9.38 16.43
CA PHE A 209 7.82 -9.69 17.39
C PHE A 209 8.30 -9.61 18.84
N HIS A 210 9.46 -10.19 19.15
CA HIS A 210 9.94 -10.27 20.51
C HIS A 210 10.72 -9.04 20.98
N GLN A 211 11.25 -8.22 20.07
CA GLN A 211 12.12 -7.11 20.41
C GLN A 211 11.65 -5.77 19.85
N GLN A 212 11.53 -5.66 18.51
CA GLN A 212 11.35 -4.36 17.87
C GLN A 212 9.94 -3.79 18.04
N LEU A 213 8.91 -4.63 18.01
CA LEU A 213 7.51 -4.24 18.19
C LEU A 213 7.10 -4.15 19.66
N SER A 214 7.91 -4.69 20.58
CA SER A 214 7.62 -4.63 22.02
C SER A 214 7.49 -3.18 22.48
N GLY A 215 6.36 -2.85 23.11
CA GLY A 215 6.06 -1.51 23.61
C GLY A 215 5.66 -0.47 22.55
N LEU A 216 5.54 -0.85 21.27
CA LEU A 216 5.05 0.03 20.20
C LEU A 216 3.55 -0.14 19.90
N ASN A 217 2.88 -1.14 20.52
CA ASN A 217 1.48 -1.47 20.27
C ASN A 217 1.15 -1.58 18.77
N PRO A 218 1.79 -2.51 18.03
CA PRO A 218 1.59 -2.62 16.60
C PRO A 218 0.15 -3.04 16.28
N SER A 219 -0.35 -2.58 15.16
CA SER A 219 -1.59 -3.07 14.56
C SER A 219 -1.24 -4.09 13.49
N PHE A 220 -1.66 -5.32 13.66
CA PHE A 220 -1.59 -6.35 12.63
C PHE A 220 -2.89 -6.31 11.83
N VAL A 221 -2.81 -6.43 10.52
CA VAL A 221 -3.95 -6.27 9.62
C VAL A 221 -3.99 -7.40 8.62
N ASP A 222 -5.13 -8.07 8.53
CA ASP A 222 -5.40 -9.08 7.53
C ASP A 222 -6.75 -8.80 6.85
N VAL A 223 -6.99 -9.44 5.70
CA VAL A 223 -8.27 -9.33 5.02
C VAL A 223 -9.28 -10.30 5.63
N PRO A 224 -10.58 -9.98 5.60
CA PRO A 224 -11.58 -10.96 5.94
C PRO A 224 -11.53 -12.13 4.94
N HIS A 225 -11.25 -13.33 5.44
CA HIS A 225 -11.25 -14.55 4.64
C HIS A 225 -12.65 -15.11 4.48
N THR A 226 -13.00 -15.51 3.27
CA THR A 226 -14.29 -16.09 2.91
C THR A 226 -14.12 -17.43 2.20
N GLU A 227 -15.13 -18.26 2.19
CA GLU A 227 -15.14 -19.51 1.39
C GLU A 227 -14.98 -19.23 -0.12
N CYS A 228 -15.17 -17.99 -0.52
CA CYS A 228 -15.11 -17.56 -1.92
C CYS A 228 -13.70 -17.18 -2.41
N ASP A 229 -12.73 -17.04 -1.51
CA ASP A 229 -11.38 -16.56 -1.84
C ASP A 229 -10.67 -17.43 -2.86
N LEU A 230 -10.94 -18.73 -2.83
CA LEU A 230 -10.37 -19.70 -3.79
C LEU A 230 -11.25 -19.94 -5.01
N THR A 231 -12.49 -19.47 -5.00
CA THR A 231 -13.48 -19.70 -6.05
C THR A 231 -14.37 -18.48 -6.27
N PRO A 232 -13.79 -17.29 -6.57
CA PRO A 232 -14.51 -16.02 -6.61
C PRO A 232 -15.62 -15.97 -7.67
N ASN A 233 -15.47 -16.74 -8.74
CA ASN A 233 -16.46 -16.84 -9.82
C ASN A 233 -17.57 -17.88 -9.58
N LYS A 234 -17.55 -18.58 -8.44
CA LYS A 234 -18.63 -19.50 -8.05
C LYS A 234 -19.93 -18.73 -7.82
N ALA A 235 -21.06 -19.34 -8.19
CA ALA A 235 -22.37 -18.74 -7.94
C ALA A 235 -22.52 -18.41 -6.43
N GLY A 236 -22.89 -17.17 -6.14
CA GLY A 236 -22.99 -16.64 -4.77
C GLY A 236 -21.70 -15.99 -4.22
N CYS A 237 -20.56 -16.13 -4.91
CA CYS A 237 -19.28 -15.53 -4.48
C CYS A 237 -18.97 -14.20 -5.18
N VAL A 238 -19.66 -13.89 -6.26
CA VAL A 238 -19.44 -12.65 -7.00
C VAL A 238 -19.70 -11.44 -6.10
N GLY A 239 -18.71 -10.55 -5.99
CA GLY A 239 -18.79 -9.34 -5.16
C GLY A 239 -18.59 -9.57 -3.65
N THR A 240 -18.22 -10.78 -3.21
CA THR A 240 -17.94 -11.08 -1.80
C THR A 240 -16.45 -11.14 -1.46
N VAL A 241 -15.57 -11.13 -2.46
CA VAL A 241 -14.13 -11.24 -2.29
C VAL A 241 -13.50 -9.85 -2.17
N TYR A 242 -12.61 -9.70 -1.21
CA TYR A 242 -11.79 -8.50 -1.02
C TYR A 242 -10.58 -8.55 -1.97
N GLY A 243 -10.81 -8.28 -3.23
CA GLY A 243 -9.77 -8.36 -4.27
C GLY A 243 -9.94 -7.29 -5.34
N PRO A 244 -8.88 -7.07 -6.14
CA PRO A 244 -8.88 -6.08 -7.21
C PRO A 244 -9.81 -6.49 -8.34
N THR A 245 -10.32 -5.47 -9.05
CA THR A 245 -11.17 -5.64 -10.22
C THR A 245 -10.72 -4.72 -11.36
N LEU A 246 -11.04 -5.10 -12.60
CA LEU A 246 -10.80 -4.27 -13.77
C LEU A 246 -11.46 -2.89 -13.62
N ALA A 247 -12.69 -2.86 -13.10
CA ALA A 247 -13.43 -1.63 -12.88
C ALA A 247 -12.71 -0.64 -11.95
N MET A 248 -11.98 -1.12 -10.96
CA MET A 248 -11.16 -0.25 -10.10
C MET A 248 -10.05 0.45 -10.89
N ALA A 249 -9.32 -0.30 -11.73
CA ALA A 249 -8.27 0.27 -12.56
C ALA A 249 -8.83 1.28 -13.56
N GLU A 250 -9.98 0.98 -14.18
CA GLU A 250 -10.67 1.89 -15.09
C GLU A 250 -11.10 3.20 -14.42
N ALA A 251 -11.49 3.13 -13.14
CA ALA A 251 -11.94 4.27 -12.35
C ALA A 251 -10.81 5.20 -11.87
N LEU A 252 -9.55 4.83 -12.05
CA LEU A 252 -8.42 5.70 -11.72
C LEU A 252 -8.38 6.93 -12.64
N GLY A 253 -7.95 8.04 -12.06
CA GLY A 253 -7.87 9.34 -12.72
C GLY A 253 -6.94 9.38 -13.92
N PRO A 254 -7.07 10.43 -14.77
CA PRO A 254 -6.33 10.54 -16.01
C PRO A 254 -4.96 11.25 -15.88
N ALA A 255 -4.52 11.56 -14.67
CA ALA A 255 -3.29 12.31 -14.43
C ALA A 255 -2.55 11.83 -13.17
N GLY A 256 -1.26 12.12 -13.10
CA GLY A 256 -0.40 11.84 -11.96
C GLY A 256 -0.23 10.36 -11.66
N LEU A 257 0.08 10.07 -10.41
CA LEU A 257 0.31 8.71 -9.93
C LEU A 257 -0.86 7.72 -10.18
N PRO A 258 -2.15 8.11 -10.04
CA PRO A 258 -3.26 7.26 -10.43
C PRO A 258 -3.24 6.86 -11.90
N TYR A 259 -2.88 7.79 -12.79
CA TYR A 259 -2.79 7.50 -14.22
C TYR A 259 -1.64 6.54 -14.52
N THR A 260 -0.48 6.73 -13.91
CA THR A 260 0.66 5.82 -14.04
C THR A 260 0.30 4.41 -13.59
N LEU A 261 -0.35 4.27 -12.43
CA LEU A 261 -0.84 2.99 -11.95
C LEU A 261 -1.88 2.38 -12.90
N LYS A 262 -2.83 3.18 -13.40
CA LYS A 262 -3.82 2.77 -14.40
C LYS A 262 -3.17 2.21 -15.66
N GLN A 263 -2.12 2.86 -16.17
CA GLN A 263 -1.39 2.39 -17.35
C GLN A 263 -0.72 1.04 -17.09
N ILE A 264 -0.13 0.86 -15.92
CA ILE A 264 0.46 -0.41 -15.50
C ILE A 264 -0.61 -1.52 -15.46
N MET A 265 -1.76 -1.23 -14.88
CA MET A 265 -2.82 -2.21 -14.67
C MET A 265 -3.58 -2.58 -15.97
N LEU A 266 -3.77 -1.64 -16.90
CA LEU A 266 -4.66 -1.82 -18.05
C LEU A 266 -3.94 -1.99 -19.38
N ASN A 267 -2.85 -1.25 -19.62
CA ASN A 267 -2.31 -1.09 -20.97
C ASN A 267 -1.08 -1.93 -21.24
N HIS A 268 -0.64 -2.68 -20.26
CA HIS A 268 0.46 -3.60 -20.50
C HIS A 268 -0.05 -4.74 -21.39
N PRO A 269 0.62 -5.07 -22.53
CA PRO A 269 0.23 -6.17 -23.42
C PRO A 269 0.21 -7.52 -22.72
N GLN A 270 0.78 -7.56 -21.56
CA GLN A 270 0.76 -8.70 -20.66
C GLN A 270 0.09 -8.29 -19.35
N SER A 271 -0.93 -7.41 -19.41
CA SER A 271 -1.68 -6.86 -18.26
C SER A 271 -1.84 -7.87 -17.12
N TRP A 272 -0.69 -8.30 -16.72
CA TRP A 272 -0.39 -9.45 -15.90
C TRP A 272 -1.03 -9.32 -14.53
N ALA A 273 -1.18 -8.11 -14.03
CA ALA A 273 -1.86 -7.92 -12.79
C ALA A 273 -3.28 -8.46 -12.88
N LEU A 274 -4.09 -7.93 -13.78
CA LEU A 274 -5.49 -8.33 -13.89
C LEU A 274 -5.66 -9.64 -14.66
N ASP A 275 -4.88 -9.88 -15.71
CA ASP A 275 -4.90 -11.14 -16.45
C ASP A 275 -4.42 -12.31 -15.60
N THR A 276 -3.39 -12.11 -14.80
CA THR A 276 -2.92 -13.14 -13.87
C THR A 276 -3.94 -13.35 -12.76
N TRP A 277 -4.57 -12.29 -12.29
CA TRP A 277 -5.59 -12.37 -11.28
C TRP A 277 -6.93 -12.90 -11.81
N GLU A 278 -7.34 -12.53 -13.01
CA GLU A 278 -8.63 -12.97 -13.56
C GLU A 278 -8.56 -14.30 -14.33
N ARG A 279 -7.41 -14.65 -14.95
CA ARG A 279 -7.32 -15.78 -15.86
C ARG A 279 -6.47 -16.94 -15.39
N SER A 280 -5.46 -16.75 -14.58
CA SER A 280 -4.49 -17.80 -14.24
C SER A 280 -4.87 -18.67 -13.06
N GLY A 281 -6.03 -18.48 -12.45
CA GLY A 281 -6.38 -19.13 -11.19
C GLY A 281 -5.70 -18.51 -9.96
N TYR A 282 -4.75 -17.60 -10.17
CA TYR A 282 -4.26 -16.69 -9.11
C TYR A 282 -5.22 -15.55 -8.88
N GLY A 283 -6.01 -15.18 -9.86
CA GLY A 283 -6.99 -14.10 -9.79
C GLY A 283 -8.01 -14.23 -8.68
N GLY A 284 -8.34 -15.46 -8.33
CA GLY A 284 -9.16 -15.72 -7.16
C GLY A 284 -8.41 -15.71 -5.84
N ARG A 285 -7.12 -15.51 -5.83
CA ARG A 285 -6.26 -15.57 -4.63
C ARG A 285 -5.57 -14.26 -4.29
N SER A 286 -5.57 -13.28 -5.17
CA SER A 286 -5.06 -11.95 -4.84
C SER A 286 -6.13 -11.20 -4.08
N LEU A 287 -5.91 -11.05 -2.80
CA LEU A 287 -6.77 -10.29 -1.91
C LEU A 287 -6.14 -8.91 -1.64
N PHE A 288 -6.88 -8.03 -0.99
CA PHE A 288 -6.41 -6.72 -0.57
C PHE A 288 -5.58 -6.79 0.72
N TRP A 289 -4.50 -7.61 0.74
CA TRP A 289 -3.67 -7.75 1.93
C TRP A 289 -3.02 -6.42 2.32
N ASP A 290 -2.18 -5.88 1.47
CA ASP A 290 -1.44 -4.65 1.72
C ASP A 290 -2.33 -3.42 1.68
N GLN A 291 -3.33 -3.41 0.80
CA GLN A 291 -4.32 -2.33 0.75
C GLN A 291 -5.10 -2.25 2.07
N SER A 292 -5.35 -3.38 2.74
CA SER A 292 -5.99 -3.38 4.06
C SER A 292 -5.08 -2.74 5.11
N ALA A 293 -3.80 -3.08 5.13
CA ALA A 293 -2.84 -2.47 6.03
C ALA A 293 -2.68 -0.96 5.77
N ALA A 294 -2.60 -0.56 4.48
CA ALA A 294 -2.55 0.83 4.08
C ALA A 294 -3.83 1.60 4.52
N LEU A 295 -5.01 1.00 4.32
CA LEU A 295 -6.26 1.61 4.75
C LEU A 295 -6.35 1.72 6.27
N ALA A 296 -5.90 0.72 7.03
CA ALA A 296 -5.87 0.76 8.49
C ALA A 296 -4.96 1.87 9.02
N LEU A 297 -3.85 2.15 8.33
CA LEU A 297 -2.99 3.28 8.64
C LEU A 297 -3.70 4.63 8.40
N ILE A 298 -4.47 4.74 7.31
CA ILE A 298 -5.14 5.98 6.88
C ILE A 298 -6.42 6.21 7.69
N ASP A 299 -7.26 5.20 7.80
CA ASP A 299 -8.58 5.24 8.44
C ASP A 299 -8.80 4.02 9.36
N PRO A 300 -8.27 4.06 10.59
CA PRO A 300 -8.42 2.95 11.53
C PRO A 300 -9.87 2.70 11.94
N THR A 301 -10.78 3.67 11.71
CA THR A 301 -12.21 3.52 12.08
C THR A 301 -12.95 2.55 11.16
N ALA A 302 -12.38 2.25 9.99
CA ALA A 302 -12.89 1.25 9.06
C ALA A 302 -12.52 -0.20 9.43
N PHE A 303 -11.98 -0.42 10.65
CA PHE A 303 -11.51 -1.72 11.11
C PHE A 303 -12.06 -2.10 12.48
N ARG A 304 -12.10 -3.38 12.73
CA ARG A 304 -12.37 -3.99 14.04
C ARG A 304 -11.33 -5.03 14.37
N THR A 305 -11.13 -5.30 15.65
CA THR A 305 -10.27 -6.40 16.09
C THR A 305 -11.01 -7.73 15.94
N VAL A 306 -10.33 -8.69 15.32
CA VAL A 306 -10.75 -10.09 15.19
C VAL A 306 -9.58 -10.97 15.62
N GLY A 307 -9.74 -11.77 16.69
CA GLY A 307 -8.57 -12.44 17.26
C GLY A 307 -7.51 -11.43 17.71
N GLY A 308 -6.31 -11.52 17.16
CA GLY A 308 -5.20 -10.61 17.44
C GLY A 308 -4.91 -9.58 16.36
N HIS A 309 -5.68 -9.57 15.27
CA HIS A 309 -5.48 -8.67 14.13
C HIS A 309 -6.72 -7.80 13.85
N LEU A 310 -6.56 -6.86 12.93
CA LEU A 310 -7.62 -5.98 12.45
C LEU A 310 -8.15 -6.50 11.12
N GLU A 311 -9.48 -6.56 10.98
CA GLU A 311 -10.17 -6.76 9.72
C GLU A 311 -11.06 -5.57 9.39
N THR A 312 -11.19 -5.25 8.11
CA THR A 312 -12.08 -4.17 7.67
C THR A 312 -13.54 -4.50 7.95
N VAL A 313 -14.31 -3.47 8.32
CA VAL A 313 -15.78 -3.55 8.43
C VAL A 313 -16.49 -3.12 7.15
N LEU A 314 -15.75 -2.64 6.16
CA LEU A 314 -16.31 -2.27 4.86
C LEU A 314 -16.73 -3.52 4.09
N THR A 315 -17.72 -3.39 3.25
CA THR A 315 -18.01 -4.43 2.24
C THR A 315 -16.91 -4.43 1.16
N PRO A 316 -16.73 -5.51 0.39
CA PRO A 316 -15.77 -5.52 -0.72
C PRO A 316 -15.97 -4.34 -1.70
N ALA A 317 -17.23 -4.03 -2.05
CA ALA A 317 -17.54 -2.91 -2.94
C ALA A 317 -17.20 -1.54 -2.32
N ASP A 318 -17.43 -1.38 -1.01
CA ASP A 318 -17.07 -0.15 -0.31
C ASP A 318 -15.55 -0.01 -0.19
N PHE A 319 -14.86 -1.11 0.04
CA PHE A 319 -13.39 -1.14 0.06
C PHE A 319 -12.81 -0.74 -1.29
N GLN A 320 -13.30 -1.35 -2.38
CA GLN A 320 -12.89 -1.02 -3.75
C GLN A 320 -13.10 0.46 -4.07
N ARG A 321 -14.28 1.00 -3.72
CA ARG A 321 -14.58 2.42 -3.91
C ARG A 321 -13.61 3.30 -3.10
N ARG A 322 -13.38 2.95 -1.83
CA ARG A 322 -12.47 3.69 -0.95
C ARG A 322 -11.03 3.67 -1.46
N TRP A 323 -10.59 2.52 -1.98
CA TRP A 323 -9.29 2.41 -2.62
C TRP A 323 -9.15 3.37 -3.80
N VAL A 324 -10.14 3.41 -4.70
CA VAL A 324 -10.15 4.32 -5.86
C VAL A 324 -10.11 5.78 -5.41
N GLU A 325 -10.93 6.15 -4.43
CA GLU A 325 -10.96 7.52 -3.89
C GLU A 325 -9.58 7.94 -3.35
N LEU A 326 -8.99 7.14 -2.47
CA LEU A 326 -7.71 7.45 -1.83
C LEU A 326 -6.57 7.47 -2.85
N THR A 327 -6.56 6.52 -3.79
CA THR A 327 -5.55 6.48 -4.85
C THR A 327 -5.64 7.73 -5.72
N ASN A 328 -6.85 8.17 -6.08
CA ASN A 328 -7.04 9.37 -6.90
C ASN A 328 -6.59 10.67 -6.21
N LEU A 329 -6.55 10.72 -4.88
CA LEU A 329 -5.97 11.86 -4.16
C LEU A 329 -4.48 12.02 -4.43
N SER A 330 -3.76 10.95 -4.80
CA SER A 330 -2.33 11.02 -5.14
C SER A 330 -2.03 11.69 -6.48
N ALA A 331 -3.04 12.09 -7.24
CA ALA A 331 -2.84 12.85 -8.48
C ALA A 331 -2.14 14.21 -8.26
N THR A 332 -2.22 14.75 -7.05
CA THR A 332 -1.70 16.08 -6.72
C THR A 332 -0.96 16.07 -5.36
N TYR A 333 -0.25 14.99 -5.05
CA TYR A 333 0.53 14.96 -3.81
C TYR A 333 1.71 15.95 -3.87
N ALA A 334 1.93 16.66 -2.78
CA ALA A 334 2.96 17.71 -2.68
C ALA A 334 3.97 17.41 -1.56
#